data_98bbec284c1baf13f7f3eec4776a6f6d
#
_entry.id   98bbec284c1baf13f7f3eec4776a6f6d
#
_cell.length_a   1.000
_cell.length_b   1.000
_cell.length_c   1.000
_cell.angle_alpha   90.00
_cell.angle_beta   90.00
_cell.angle_gamma   90.00
#
_symmetry.space_group_name_H-M   'P 1'
#
loop_
_entity.id
_entity.type
_entity.pdbx_description
1 polymer ?
#
loop_
_entity_poly.entity_id
_entity_poly.type
_entity_poly.pdbx_seq_one_letter_code
_entity_poly.pdbx_strand_id
1 'polypeptide(L)'
;VLSKGDFPISTSLPGEFNIYNSLAAISVGLREGIPVTVIRDALQKMKGVPGRFELVDEGQKFTVVIDYAHTPDGLENVLKTARGISRGRLITVFGCGGDRDAVKRPVMGMISGEMSDYTVITSDNPRSEAPEKIEYQIEDGIRKIGNAHYTIITDRYQAIRHALLYAKEGDFVVIAGKGHETY
;
A
#
# COMPACT_ATOMS: atom_id res chain seq x y z
N VAL A 1 -5.31 -23.91 21.40
CA VAL A 1 -4.75 -25.25 21.34
C VAL A 1 -5.58 -26.05 20.35
N LEU A 2 -5.11 -26.14 19.10
CA LEU A 2 -5.75 -26.93 18.04
C LEU A 2 -5.26 -28.38 18.18
N SER A 3 -6.03 -29.23 18.85
CA SER A 3 -5.74 -30.66 19.02
C SER A 3 -6.32 -31.54 17.92
N LYS A 4 -6.73 -30.97 16.78
CA LYS A 4 -7.36 -31.73 15.69
C LYS A 4 -6.73 -31.40 14.35
N GLY A 5 -5.52 -31.91 14.14
CA GLY A 5 -4.89 -31.98 12.80
C GLY A 5 -4.64 -30.66 12.10
N ASP A 6 -3.58 -30.58 11.35
CA ASP A 6 -3.30 -29.46 10.47
C ASP A 6 -4.29 -29.46 9.30
N PHE A 7 -4.78 -28.30 8.91
CA PHE A 7 -5.58 -28.15 7.69
C PHE A 7 -4.98 -27.05 6.80
N PRO A 8 -4.75 -27.34 5.52
CA PRO A 8 -4.20 -26.37 4.60
C PRO A 8 -5.22 -25.29 4.29
N ILE A 9 -4.76 -24.03 4.27
CA ILE A 9 -5.52 -22.87 3.84
C ILE A 9 -4.80 -22.23 2.67
N SER A 10 -5.54 -21.87 1.65
CA SER A 10 -5.08 -21.06 0.53
C SER A 10 -5.83 -19.73 0.53
N THR A 11 -5.09 -18.65 0.34
CA THR A 11 -5.66 -17.31 0.14
C THR A 11 -5.01 -16.67 -1.08
N SER A 12 -5.78 -15.90 -1.83
CA SER A 12 -5.29 -15.08 -2.94
C SER A 12 -4.79 -13.71 -2.49
N LEU A 13 -4.94 -13.37 -1.20
CA LEU A 13 -4.54 -12.08 -0.66
C LEU A 13 -3.01 -12.02 -0.51
N PRO A 14 -2.31 -11.11 -1.19
CA PRO A 14 -0.87 -10.98 -1.09
C PRO A 14 -0.45 -10.34 0.23
N GLY A 15 0.79 -10.62 0.66
CA GLY A 15 1.44 -10.01 1.82
C GLY A 15 1.28 -10.82 3.12
N GLU A 16 2.36 -10.84 3.88
CA GLU A 16 2.45 -11.57 5.16
C GLU A 16 1.40 -11.08 6.18
N PHE A 17 1.09 -9.77 6.17
CA PHE A 17 0.06 -9.20 7.04
C PHE A 17 -1.32 -9.82 6.78
N ASN A 18 -1.63 -10.26 5.55
CA ASN A 18 -2.88 -10.95 5.25
C ASN A 18 -2.91 -12.38 5.79
N ILE A 19 -1.76 -13.01 6.00
CA ILE A 19 -1.68 -14.30 6.72
C ILE A 19 -2.13 -14.08 8.17
N TYR A 20 -1.62 -13.06 8.86
CA TYR A 20 -2.04 -12.74 10.22
C TYR A 20 -3.51 -12.33 10.30
N ASN A 21 -4.00 -11.54 9.36
CA ASN A 21 -5.42 -11.18 9.27
C ASN A 21 -6.30 -12.43 9.08
N SER A 22 -5.87 -13.36 8.23
CA SER A 22 -6.56 -14.63 8.01
C SER A 22 -6.56 -15.51 9.26
N LEU A 23 -5.44 -15.60 9.99
CA LEU A 23 -5.34 -16.33 11.25
C LEU A 23 -6.28 -15.77 12.31
N ALA A 24 -6.42 -14.44 12.40
CA ALA A 24 -7.38 -13.80 13.30
C ALA A 24 -8.82 -14.17 12.94
N ALA A 25 -9.18 -14.08 11.66
CA ALA A 25 -10.52 -14.45 11.17
C ALA A 25 -10.82 -15.94 11.41
N ILE A 26 -9.84 -16.82 11.14
CA ILE A 26 -9.95 -18.26 11.42
C ILE A 26 -10.21 -18.51 12.91
N SER A 27 -9.45 -17.84 13.78
CA SER A 27 -9.57 -18.00 15.24
C SER A 27 -10.97 -17.63 15.72
N VAL A 28 -11.53 -16.55 15.22
CA VAL A 28 -12.92 -16.14 15.51
C VAL A 28 -13.91 -17.17 14.96
N GLY A 29 -13.77 -17.57 13.70
CA GLY A 29 -14.67 -18.54 13.08
C GLY A 29 -14.69 -19.89 13.82
N LEU A 30 -13.53 -20.38 14.23
CA LEU A 30 -13.43 -21.63 15.03
C LEU A 30 -14.08 -21.46 16.41
N ARG A 31 -13.91 -20.32 17.04
CA ARG A 31 -14.53 -19.99 18.33
C ARG A 31 -16.06 -19.98 18.25
N GLU A 32 -16.59 -19.44 17.15
CA GLU A 32 -18.03 -19.41 16.86
C GLU A 32 -18.58 -20.75 16.33
N GLY A 33 -17.77 -21.79 16.27
CA GLY A 33 -18.18 -23.13 15.83
C GLY A 33 -18.39 -23.27 14.34
N ILE A 34 -17.87 -22.35 13.52
CA ILE A 34 -17.96 -22.44 12.06
C ILE A 34 -17.10 -23.63 11.57
N PRO A 35 -17.63 -24.52 10.74
CA PRO A 35 -16.86 -25.65 10.21
C PRO A 35 -15.60 -25.19 9.45
N VAL A 36 -14.48 -25.88 9.63
CA VAL A 36 -13.19 -25.58 8.97
C VAL A 36 -13.32 -25.51 7.45
N THR A 37 -14.14 -26.37 6.86
CA THR A 37 -14.40 -26.35 5.40
C THR A 37 -15.02 -25.04 4.95
N VAL A 38 -15.96 -24.50 5.71
CA VAL A 38 -16.62 -23.21 5.41
C VAL A 38 -15.62 -22.07 5.53
N ILE A 39 -14.78 -22.05 6.58
CA ILE A 39 -13.74 -21.03 6.78
C ILE A 39 -12.74 -21.06 5.62
N ARG A 40 -12.26 -22.25 5.25
CA ARG A 40 -11.32 -22.44 4.14
C ARG A 40 -11.90 -21.92 2.82
N ASP A 41 -13.12 -22.34 2.50
CA ASP A 41 -13.78 -21.96 1.25
C ASP A 41 -14.06 -20.45 1.18
N ALA A 42 -14.39 -19.82 2.30
CA ALA A 42 -14.57 -18.37 2.41
C ALA A 42 -13.26 -17.63 2.13
N LEU A 43 -12.15 -18.03 2.77
CA LEU A 43 -10.83 -17.42 2.58
C LEU A 43 -10.32 -17.57 1.13
N GLN A 44 -10.55 -18.75 0.53
CA GLN A 44 -10.17 -18.99 -0.86
C GLN A 44 -10.94 -18.12 -1.86
N LYS A 45 -12.21 -17.82 -1.57
CA LYS A 45 -13.07 -16.98 -2.42
C LYS A 45 -12.90 -15.49 -2.19
N MET A 46 -12.20 -15.09 -1.13
CA MET A 46 -12.02 -13.69 -0.78
C MET A 46 -11.13 -12.99 -1.80
N LYS A 47 -11.68 -11.98 -2.47
CA LYS A 47 -10.99 -11.21 -3.52
C LYS A 47 -10.15 -10.03 -2.97
N GLY A 48 -10.22 -9.77 -1.70
CA GLY A 48 -9.57 -8.64 -1.05
C GLY A 48 -10.55 -7.71 -0.34
N VAL A 49 -10.01 -6.66 0.22
CA VAL A 49 -10.77 -5.56 0.83
C VAL A 49 -10.47 -4.32 0.01
N PRO A 50 -11.48 -3.56 -0.45
CA PRO A 50 -11.25 -2.33 -1.20
C PRO A 50 -10.27 -1.40 -0.48
N GLY A 51 -9.27 -0.89 -1.22
CA GLY A 51 -8.23 -0.03 -0.68
C GLY A 51 -7.23 -0.70 0.27
N ARG A 52 -7.15 -2.03 0.28
CA ARG A 52 -6.17 -2.80 1.06
C ARG A 52 -5.40 -3.75 0.16
N PHE A 53 -4.25 -3.31 -0.32
CA PHE A 53 -3.45 -3.98 -1.34
C PHE A 53 -4.33 -4.45 -2.53
N GLU A 54 -5.22 -3.58 -2.94
CA GLU A 54 -6.20 -3.84 -3.99
C GLU A 54 -5.54 -3.78 -5.36
N LEU A 55 -5.57 -4.88 -6.09
CA LEU A 55 -5.06 -4.96 -7.45
C LEU A 55 -6.04 -4.29 -8.41
N VAL A 56 -5.53 -3.41 -9.26
CA VAL A 56 -6.27 -2.78 -10.37
C VAL A 56 -5.77 -3.38 -11.67
N ASP A 57 -6.65 -4.07 -12.38
CA ASP A 57 -6.35 -4.70 -13.67
C ASP A 57 -7.32 -4.17 -14.74
N GLU A 58 -6.79 -3.34 -15.61
CA GLU A 58 -7.49 -2.76 -16.78
C GLU A 58 -6.78 -3.19 -18.07
N GLY A 59 -6.04 -4.30 -18.06
CA GLY A 59 -5.29 -4.84 -19.18
C GLY A 59 -3.92 -4.20 -19.43
N GLN A 60 -3.43 -3.37 -18.49
CA GLN A 60 -2.08 -2.79 -18.54
C GLN A 60 -1.00 -3.88 -18.31
N LYS A 61 0.20 -3.66 -18.88
CA LYS A 61 1.33 -4.60 -18.78
C LYS A 61 2.20 -4.44 -17.52
N PHE A 62 1.75 -3.69 -16.56
CA PHE A 62 2.39 -3.47 -15.26
C PHE A 62 1.37 -3.65 -14.13
N THR A 63 1.84 -3.93 -12.94
CA THR A 63 0.96 -4.12 -11.78
C THR A 63 0.61 -2.78 -11.14
N VAL A 64 -0.65 -2.58 -10.76
CA VAL A 64 -1.11 -1.41 -10.01
C VAL A 64 -1.79 -1.90 -8.74
N VAL A 65 -1.43 -1.30 -7.61
CA VAL A 65 -2.02 -1.58 -6.29
C VAL A 65 -2.45 -0.29 -5.62
N ILE A 66 -3.65 -0.30 -5.06
CA ILE A 66 -4.16 0.77 -4.19
C ILE A 66 -4.13 0.28 -2.75
N ASP A 67 -3.58 1.10 -1.84
CA ASP A 67 -3.54 0.78 -0.41
C ASP A 67 -3.78 2.02 0.47
N TYR A 68 -4.43 1.80 1.58
CA TYR A 68 -4.72 2.83 2.59
C TYR A 68 -3.51 3.22 3.45
N ALA A 69 -2.36 2.65 3.24
CA ALA A 69 -1.14 2.89 4.02
C ALA A 69 -0.81 4.39 4.11
N HIS A 70 -1.03 4.97 5.29
CA HIS A 70 -0.86 6.39 5.59
C HIS A 70 0.02 6.63 6.84
N THR A 71 0.67 5.60 7.32
CA THR A 71 1.64 5.62 8.42
C THR A 71 2.99 5.08 7.94
N PRO A 72 4.12 5.39 8.63
CA PRO A 72 5.43 4.84 8.28
C PRO A 72 5.41 3.32 8.17
N ASP A 73 4.97 2.61 9.21
CA ASP A 73 4.91 1.14 9.23
C ASP A 73 4.00 0.58 8.13
N GLY A 74 2.85 1.24 7.89
CA GLY A 74 1.93 0.85 6.83
C GLY A 74 2.57 0.95 5.46
N LEU A 75 3.23 2.09 5.16
CA LEU A 75 3.92 2.31 3.90
C LEU A 75 5.08 1.31 3.71
N GLU A 76 5.88 1.11 4.75
CA GLU A 76 6.99 0.15 4.71
C GLU A 76 6.50 -1.27 4.40
N ASN A 77 5.45 -1.74 5.07
CA ASN A 77 4.90 -3.08 4.87
C ASN A 77 4.33 -3.27 3.46
N VAL A 78 3.63 -2.26 2.94
CA VAL A 78 3.11 -2.30 1.56
C VAL A 78 4.25 -2.34 0.55
N LEU A 79 5.28 -1.50 0.72
CA LEU A 79 6.43 -1.47 -0.18
C LEU A 79 7.28 -2.75 -0.10
N LYS A 80 7.47 -3.33 1.09
CA LYS A 80 8.11 -4.65 1.26
C LYS A 80 7.35 -5.73 0.49
N THR A 81 6.04 -5.75 0.63
CA THR A 81 5.18 -6.72 -0.06
C THR A 81 5.28 -6.53 -1.58
N ALA A 82 5.14 -5.29 -2.06
CA ALA A 82 5.23 -4.96 -3.47
C ALA A 82 6.60 -5.33 -4.05
N ARG A 83 7.69 -5.03 -3.33
CA ARG A 83 9.06 -5.38 -3.74
C ARG A 83 9.27 -6.90 -3.83
N GLY A 84 8.69 -7.68 -2.92
CA GLY A 84 8.79 -9.13 -2.91
C GLY A 84 8.12 -9.82 -4.11
N ILE A 85 7.16 -9.17 -4.76
CA ILE A 85 6.43 -9.72 -5.92
C ILE A 85 6.70 -8.97 -7.23
N SER A 86 7.31 -7.77 -7.14
CA SER A 86 7.68 -6.98 -8.32
C SER A 86 8.83 -7.64 -9.11
N ARG A 87 8.72 -7.63 -10.43
CA ARG A 87 9.78 -8.07 -11.34
C ARG A 87 10.56 -6.92 -11.99
N GLY A 88 9.96 -5.72 -11.98
CA GLY A 88 10.54 -4.49 -12.52
C GLY A 88 10.73 -3.43 -11.44
N ARG A 89 10.64 -2.16 -11.86
CA ARG A 89 10.77 -1.02 -10.95
C ARG A 89 9.54 -0.90 -10.05
N LEU A 90 9.77 -0.46 -8.81
CA LEU A 90 8.72 -0.08 -7.86
C LEU A 90 8.54 1.44 -7.90
N ILE A 91 7.36 1.88 -8.32
CA ILE A 91 6.95 3.28 -8.41
C ILE A 91 5.93 3.53 -7.31
N THR A 92 6.16 4.53 -6.45
CA THR A 92 5.26 4.83 -5.33
C THR A 92 4.65 6.21 -5.48
N VAL A 93 3.33 6.30 -5.38
CA VAL A 93 2.57 7.55 -5.34
C VAL A 93 1.95 7.69 -3.96
N PHE A 94 2.32 8.72 -3.20
CA PHE A 94 1.73 8.95 -1.89
C PHE A 94 1.80 10.42 -1.46
N GLY A 95 1.02 10.74 -0.44
CA GLY A 95 1.03 12.00 0.28
C GLY A 95 0.72 11.82 1.74
N CYS A 96 0.67 12.90 2.49
CA CYS A 96 0.30 12.91 3.90
C CYS A 96 -0.84 13.88 4.17
N GLY A 97 -1.68 13.56 5.16
CA GLY A 97 -2.75 14.45 5.60
C GLY A 97 -2.22 15.66 6.38
N GLY A 98 -2.88 16.81 6.19
CA GLY A 98 -2.71 17.99 7.03
C GLY A 98 -3.44 17.89 8.37
N ASP A 99 -3.11 18.77 9.31
CA ASP A 99 -3.66 18.80 10.70
C ASP A 99 -3.54 17.44 11.40
N ARG A 100 -2.45 16.74 11.14
CA ARG A 100 -2.09 15.43 11.67
C ARG A 100 -0.62 15.44 12.08
N ASP A 101 -0.15 14.32 12.62
CA ASP A 101 1.25 14.13 12.98
C ASP A 101 2.17 14.46 11.80
N ALA A 102 2.93 15.57 11.94
CA ALA A 102 3.87 16.02 10.92
C ALA A 102 5.21 15.28 10.99
N VAL A 103 5.54 14.66 12.14
CA VAL A 103 6.81 13.94 12.34
C VAL A 103 6.93 12.74 11.40
N LYS A 104 5.82 12.12 11.07
CA LYS A 104 5.80 10.98 10.15
C LYS A 104 6.14 11.34 8.69
N ARG A 105 5.97 12.61 8.27
CA ARG A 105 6.12 13.04 6.86
C ARG A 105 7.52 12.77 6.32
N PRO A 106 8.60 13.27 6.95
CA PRO A 106 9.96 12.95 6.49
C PRO A 106 10.31 11.47 6.65
N VAL A 107 9.76 10.78 7.65
CA VAL A 107 10.00 9.33 7.83
C VAL A 107 9.40 8.55 6.65
N MET A 108 8.17 8.87 6.24
CA MET A 108 7.55 8.24 5.07
C MET A 108 8.30 8.58 3.78
N GLY A 109 8.85 9.80 3.68
CA GLY A 109 9.73 10.20 2.58
C GLY A 109 10.98 9.32 2.51
N MET A 110 11.67 9.11 3.63
CA MET A 110 12.84 8.22 3.72
C MET A 110 12.49 6.79 3.29
N ILE A 111 11.42 6.22 3.86
CA ILE A 111 10.96 4.86 3.54
C ILE A 111 10.69 4.71 2.04
N SER A 112 9.93 5.65 1.46
CA SER A 112 9.65 5.59 0.02
C SER A 112 10.91 5.74 -0.82
N GLY A 113 11.81 6.67 -0.45
CA GLY A 113 13.06 6.89 -1.18
C GLY A 113 14.04 5.72 -1.11
N GLU A 114 14.04 4.94 -0.01
CA GLU A 114 14.90 3.77 0.16
C GLU A 114 14.35 2.54 -0.58
N MET A 115 13.03 2.40 -0.61
CA MET A 115 12.40 1.16 -1.07
C MET A 115 11.87 1.23 -2.49
N SER A 116 11.64 2.43 -3.04
CA SER A 116 11.11 2.64 -4.39
C SER A 116 12.21 3.05 -5.36
N ASP A 117 12.05 2.63 -6.62
CA ASP A 117 12.92 3.10 -7.71
C ASP A 117 12.53 4.50 -8.19
N TYR A 118 11.27 4.91 -7.93
CA TYR A 118 10.77 6.23 -8.22
C TYR A 118 9.62 6.59 -7.29
N THR A 119 9.63 7.82 -6.76
CA THR A 119 8.58 8.33 -5.88
C THR A 119 7.88 9.53 -6.49
N VAL A 120 6.56 9.52 -6.49
CA VAL A 120 5.71 10.67 -6.82
C VAL A 120 5.05 11.17 -5.55
N ILE A 121 5.53 12.30 -5.03
CA ILE A 121 4.94 12.98 -3.86
C ILE A 121 3.72 13.76 -4.35
N THR A 122 2.61 13.66 -3.64
CA THR A 122 1.37 14.35 -4.01
C THR A 122 0.56 14.78 -2.80
N SER A 123 -0.47 15.58 -3.02
CA SER A 123 -1.43 15.90 -1.97
C SER A 123 -2.27 14.70 -1.59
N ASP A 124 -2.60 14.63 -0.31
CA ASP A 124 -3.65 13.76 0.25
C ASP A 124 -4.84 14.66 0.66
N ASN A 125 -5.19 14.70 1.94
CA ASN A 125 -6.16 15.63 2.51
C ASN A 125 -5.44 16.75 3.26
N PRO A 126 -5.14 17.89 2.64
CA PRO A 126 -4.29 18.94 3.24
C PRO A 126 -5.00 19.69 4.38
N ARG A 127 -6.33 19.62 4.46
CA ARG A 127 -7.17 20.32 5.45
C ARG A 127 -6.85 21.82 5.50
N SER A 128 -6.39 22.35 6.65
CA SER A 128 -6.04 23.77 6.79
C SER A 128 -4.59 24.10 6.39
N GLU A 129 -3.74 23.08 6.14
CA GLU A 129 -2.35 23.30 5.74
C GLU A 129 -2.21 23.48 4.22
N ALA A 130 -1.24 24.27 3.79
CA ALA A 130 -0.86 24.34 2.39
C ALA A 130 -0.28 22.99 1.94
N PRO A 131 -0.79 22.37 0.87
CA PRO A 131 -0.33 21.06 0.42
C PRO A 131 1.17 21.05 0.11
N GLU A 132 1.71 22.12 -0.45
CA GLU A 132 3.13 22.26 -0.78
C GLU A 132 4.02 22.14 0.47
N LYS A 133 3.55 22.68 1.62
CA LYS A 133 4.27 22.56 2.89
C LYS A 133 4.40 21.10 3.34
N ILE A 134 3.32 20.34 3.16
CA ILE A 134 3.31 18.90 3.51
C ILE A 134 4.26 18.13 2.58
N GLU A 135 4.20 18.42 1.29
CA GLU A 135 5.02 17.80 0.25
C GLU A 135 6.50 18.05 0.47
N TYR A 136 6.90 19.29 0.81
CA TYR A 136 8.28 19.62 1.15
C TYR A 136 8.78 18.88 2.39
N GLN A 137 7.94 18.64 3.39
CA GLN A 137 8.33 17.85 4.56
C GLN A 137 8.55 16.37 4.22
N ILE A 138 7.81 15.84 3.26
CA ILE A 138 8.05 14.48 2.72
C ILE A 138 9.37 14.48 1.92
N GLU A 139 9.55 15.47 1.05
CA GLU A 139 10.76 15.66 0.25
C GLU A 139 12.03 15.73 1.11
N ASP A 140 11.98 16.43 2.24
CA ASP A 140 13.10 16.51 3.21
C ASP A 140 13.59 15.11 3.62
N GLY A 141 12.68 14.17 3.79
CA GLY A 141 13.03 12.78 4.10
C GLY A 141 13.80 12.11 2.95
N ILE A 142 13.30 12.23 1.73
CA ILE A 142 13.95 11.65 0.54
C ILE A 142 15.34 12.26 0.32
N ARG A 143 15.46 13.58 0.48
CA ARG A 143 16.75 14.28 0.33
C ARG A 143 17.79 13.86 1.36
N LYS A 144 17.38 13.58 2.60
CA LYS A 144 18.29 13.14 3.67
C LYS A 144 19.02 11.85 3.35
N ILE A 145 18.40 10.96 2.57
CA ILE A 145 19.04 9.71 2.12
C ILE A 145 19.78 9.86 0.79
N GLY A 146 19.84 11.06 0.22
CA GLY A 146 20.55 11.34 -1.02
C GLY A 146 19.83 10.80 -2.28
N ASN A 147 18.55 10.44 -2.19
CA ASN A 147 17.81 9.96 -3.36
C ASN A 147 17.35 11.14 -4.23
N ALA A 148 17.56 11.04 -5.55
CA ALA A 148 17.13 12.03 -6.54
C ALA A 148 16.02 11.50 -7.48
N HIS A 149 15.53 10.28 -7.26
CA HIS A 149 14.53 9.64 -8.12
C HIS A 149 13.11 9.88 -7.60
N TYR A 150 12.70 11.15 -7.59
CA TYR A 150 11.34 11.54 -7.21
C TYR A 150 10.86 12.76 -7.99
N THR A 151 9.57 13.02 -7.91
CA THR A 151 8.93 14.26 -8.35
C THR A 151 7.82 14.66 -7.40
N ILE A 152 7.45 15.94 -7.41
CA ILE A 152 6.32 16.48 -6.67
C ILE A 152 5.27 16.91 -7.68
N ILE A 153 4.06 16.38 -7.53
CA ILE A 153 2.88 16.76 -8.34
C ILE A 153 1.70 16.89 -7.39
N THR A 154 1.37 18.11 -7.00
CA THR A 154 0.37 18.39 -5.96
C THR A 154 -1.01 17.87 -6.33
N ASP A 155 -1.45 18.01 -7.58
CA ASP A 155 -2.70 17.42 -8.04
C ASP A 155 -2.59 15.89 -8.09
N ARG A 156 -3.35 15.21 -7.23
CA ARG A 156 -3.27 13.75 -7.08
C ARG A 156 -3.69 13.00 -8.32
N TYR A 157 -4.66 13.51 -9.08
CA TYR A 157 -5.06 12.88 -10.33
C TYR A 157 -3.90 12.93 -11.35
N GLN A 158 -3.25 14.08 -11.46
CA GLN A 158 -2.09 14.24 -12.35
C GLN A 158 -0.88 13.42 -11.86
N ALA A 159 -0.69 13.31 -10.54
CA ALA A 159 0.36 12.47 -9.95
C ALA A 159 0.17 10.98 -10.30
N ILE A 160 -1.04 10.47 -10.12
CA ILE A 160 -1.38 9.09 -10.49
C ILE A 160 -1.22 8.89 -11.99
N ARG A 161 -1.76 9.80 -12.80
CA ARG A 161 -1.63 9.75 -14.26
C ARG A 161 -0.16 9.75 -14.69
N HIS A 162 0.68 10.59 -14.08
CA HIS A 162 2.12 10.64 -14.34
C HIS A 162 2.77 9.27 -14.05
N ALA A 163 2.51 8.69 -12.88
CA ALA A 163 3.08 7.40 -12.49
C ALA A 163 2.66 6.28 -13.46
N LEU A 164 1.38 6.24 -13.86
CA LEU A 164 0.87 5.24 -14.80
C LEU A 164 1.48 5.39 -16.21
N LEU A 165 1.69 6.62 -16.67
CA LEU A 165 2.35 6.88 -17.97
C LEU A 165 3.86 6.63 -17.93
N TYR A 166 4.49 6.77 -16.76
CA TYR A 166 5.92 6.52 -16.56
C TYR A 166 6.23 5.03 -16.43
N ALA A 167 5.26 4.22 -15.98
CA ALA A 167 5.40 2.80 -15.79
C ALA A 167 5.60 2.07 -17.13
N LYS A 168 6.43 1.03 -17.11
CA LYS A 168 6.73 0.15 -18.24
C LYS A 168 6.28 -1.28 -17.94
N GLU A 169 6.30 -2.12 -18.95
CA GLU A 169 6.01 -3.54 -18.81
C GLU A 169 6.88 -4.17 -17.69
N GLY A 170 6.22 -4.87 -16.77
CA GLY A 170 6.84 -5.51 -15.61
C GLY A 170 7.01 -4.63 -14.38
N ASP A 171 6.80 -3.31 -14.47
CA ASP A 171 6.86 -2.40 -13.32
C ASP A 171 5.71 -2.64 -12.33
N PHE A 172 5.88 -2.11 -11.13
CA PHE A 172 4.90 -2.18 -10.06
C PHE A 172 4.60 -0.77 -9.53
N VAL A 173 3.34 -0.34 -9.60
CA VAL A 173 2.90 0.98 -9.12
C VAL A 173 2.10 0.80 -7.84
N VAL A 174 2.51 1.45 -6.77
CA VAL A 174 1.78 1.53 -5.49
C VAL A 174 1.19 2.92 -5.34
N ILE A 175 -0.13 3.01 -5.21
CA ILE A 175 -0.87 4.24 -4.90
C ILE A 175 -1.31 4.15 -3.45
N ALA A 176 -0.58 4.83 -2.55
CA ALA A 176 -0.78 4.74 -1.12
C ALA A 176 -1.41 6.00 -0.50
N GLY A 177 -1.97 5.84 0.70
CA GLY A 177 -2.54 6.91 1.52
C GLY A 177 -4.06 6.99 1.48
N LYS A 178 -4.67 6.80 0.32
CA LYS A 178 -6.12 6.70 0.14
C LYS A 178 -6.49 5.31 -0.35
N GLY A 179 -7.49 4.72 0.26
CA GLY A 179 -8.01 3.40 -0.12
C GLY A 179 -9.42 3.52 -0.69
N HIS A 180 -10.40 3.35 0.17
CA HIS A 180 -11.84 3.31 -0.18
C HIS A 180 -12.56 4.66 -0.03
N GLU A 181 -11.84 5.73 0.33
CA GLU A 181 -12.46 7.05 0.51
C GLU A 181 -12.93 7.63 -0.84
N THR A 182 -14.13 8.22 -0.79
CA THR A 182 -14.80 8.85 -1.94
C THR A 182 -14.67 10.38 -1.94
N TYR A 183 -13.90 10.96 -1.04
CA TYR A 183 -13.71 12.41 -0.85
C TYR A 183 -12.25 12.83 -0.97
#